data_87d0b10fd932ce364adb7cedc746e184
#
_entry.id   87d0b10fd932ce364adb7cedc746e184
#
_cell.length_a   1.000
_cell.length_b   1.000
_cell.length_c   1.000
_cell.angle_alpha   90.00
_cell.angle_beta   90.00
_cell.angle_gamma   90.00
#
_symmetry.space_group_name_H-M   'P 1'
#
loop_
_entity.id
_entity.type
_entity.pdbx_description
1 polymer ?
#
loop_
_entity_poly.entity_id
_entity_poly.type
_entity_poly.pdbx_seq_one_letter_code
_entity_poly.pdbx_strand_id
1 'polypeptide(L)'
;TPLEMSHPEFERQDFQLIRVVPDYDYKKDLELIVTNSYYKRLRIVLDNLKNSKHICIFFNVTDGIADLIGNLGITDYKVFCSQQSVNKLKKRGLVNAYSQIDYPLAKYNFFTCRFYSALDIRIGRYKPDILMLTDLRTAQWTMIDPFTEAIQIQGRFRRKGNDDVTYNSLTHITTVNPNIHIRSNEEIRNRVEQFITNYNLLKGQQETDEFKRGAILEDIENMKYQDLIDERGEINPFSIDNLYNEERVRGYYQSADKLYQAYLGTGFFNVTYNNVTECVGDDDMEKLNNTKIATEQRKQLLHLIVRLEEWLKNGRITLEEKEMLLNQLRQQPECDYILTAYNK
;
A
#
# COMPACT_ATOMS: atom_id res chain seq x y z
N THR A 1 5.60 -4.83 -17.85
CA THR A 1 4.64 -3.73 -17.76
C THR A 1 5.35 -2.48 -18.24
N PRO A 2 4.86 -1.77 -19.24
CA PRO A 2 5.55 -0.63 -19.78
C PRO A 2 5.52 0.50 -18.75
N LEU A 3 6.71 0.89 -18.31
CA LEU A 3 6.91 2.24 -17.81
C LEU A 3 6.73 3.19 -19.01
N GLU A 4 6.12 4.34 -18.79
CA GLU A 4 6.23 5.41 -19.77
C GLU A 4 7.70 5.85 -19.78
N MET A 5 8.44 5.42 -20.77
CA MET A 5 9.84 5.80 -20.93
C MET A 5 9.89 7.22 -21.47
N SER A 6 9.85 8.19 -20.56
CA SER A 6 9.75 9.63 -20.90
C SER A 6 11.10 10.33 -20.90
N HIS A 7 12.13 9.70 -20.31
CA HIS A 7 13.45 10.32 -20.25
C HIS A 7 14.11 10.37 -21.64
N PRO A 8 14.72 11.51 -22.06
CA PRO A 8 15.34 11.67 -23.39
C PRO A 8 16.41 10.61 -23.71
N GLU A 9 17.00 9.98 -22.70
CA GLU A 9 17.99 8.93 -22.88
C GLU A 9 17.41 7.69 -23.59
N PHE A 10 16.13 7.39 -23.40
CA PHE A 10 15.47 6.28 -24.09
C PHE A 10 15.31 6.53 -25.59
N GLU A 11 15.02 7.80 -25.97
CA GLU A 11 15.00 8.20 -27.38
C GLU A 11 16.41 8.13 -27.98
N ARG A 12 17.43 8.61 -27.26
CA ARG A 12 18.83 8.57 -27.70
C ARG A 12 19.33 7.14 -27.91
N GLN A 13 18.87 6.17 -27.12
CA GLN A 13 19.23 4.76 -27.23
C GLN A 13 18.29 3.97 -28.16
N ASP A 14 17.38 4.63 -28.88
CA ASP A 14 16.43 4.00 -29.80
C ASP A 14 15.60 2.87 -29.18
N PHE A 15 15.14 3.08 -27.93
CA PHE A 15 14.22 2.14 -27.29
C PHE A 15 12.88 2.12 -28.02
N GLN A 16 12.47 0.95 -28.49
CA GLN A 16 11.20 0.77 -29.17
C GLN A 16 10.16 0.18 -28.23
N LEU A 17 8.97 0.79 -28.18
CA LEU A 17 7.84 0.25 -27.44
C LEU A 17 7.01 -0.66 -28.35
N ILE A 18 7.04 -1.97 -28.09
CA ILE A 18 6.19 -2.95 -28.77
C ILE A 18 5.01 -3.27 -27.86
N ARG A 19 3.80 -2.87 -28.28
CA ARG A 19 2.57 -3.20 -27.56
C ARG A 19 1.95 -4.45 -28.17
N VAL A 20 1.96 -5.56 -27.42
CA VAL A 20 1.26 -6.80 -27.77
C VAL A 20 -0.15 -6.75 -27.19
N VAL A 21 -1.16 -6.79 -28.05
CA VAL A 21 -2.58 -6.81 -27.65
C VAL A 21 -3.12 -8.19 -28.00
N PRO A 22 -3.52 -9.02 -27.00
CA PRO A 22 -4.16 -10.31 -27.25
C PRO A 22 -5.50 -10.13 -27.95
N ASP A 23 -5.88 -11.11 -28.78
CA ASP A 23 -7.18 -11.18 -29.51
C ASP A 23 -8.26 -11.96 -28.75
N TYR A 24 -7.97 -12.38 -27.51
CA TYR A 24 -8.88 -13.07 -26.61
C TYR A 24 -9.17 -12.25 -25.35
N ASP A 25 -10.24 -12.60 -24.63
CA ASP A 25 -10.56 -11.96 -23.35
C ASP A 25 -9.53 -12.36 -22.29
N TYR A 26 -8.62 -11.44 -22.00
CA TYR A 26 -7.56 -11.59 -20.98
C TYR A 26 -7.85 -10.86 -19.68
N LYS A 27 -9.01 -10.15 -19.61
CA LYS A 27 -9.36 -9.38 -18.43
C LYS A 27 -9.53 -10.27 -17.21
N LYS A 28 -9.18 -9.71 -16.06
CA LYS A 28 -9.30 -10.40 -14.77
C LYS A 28 -10.26 -9.63 -13.87
N ASP A 29 -11.10 -10.37 -13.17
CA ASP A 29 -12.02 -9.78 -12.20
C ASP A 29 -11.24 -9.32 -10.97
N LEU A 30 -11.52 -8.09 -10.54
CA LEU A 30 -10.93 -7.45 -9.38
C LEU A 30 -12.02 -6.75 -8.56
N GLU A 31 -12.07 -7.03 -7.27
CA GLU A 31 -12.88 -6.27 -6.33
C GLU A 31 -12.03 -5.17 -5.71
N LEU A 32 -12.37 -3.90 -5.98
CA LEU A 32 -11.75 -2.72 -5.36
C LEU A 32 -12.62 -2.22 -4.22
N ILE A 33 -12.13 -2.33 -3.00
CA ILE A 33 -12.79 -1.86 -1.79
C ILE A 33 -12.04 -0.65 -1.25
N VAL A 34 -12.62 0.54 -1.38
CA VAL A 34 -12.10 1.76 -0.77
C VAL A 34 -12.83 2.02 0.55
N THR A 35 -12.10 2.27 1.63
CA THR A 35 -12.70 2.42 2.96
C THR A 35 -11.94 3.41 3.84
N ASN A 36 -12.62 4.02 4.80
CA ASN A 36 -12.05 4.81 5.88
C ASN A 36 -11.89 3.99 7.19
N SER A 37 -12.27 2.69 7.17
CA SER A 37 -12.13 1.76 8.30
C SER A 37 -11.48 0.46 7.84
N TYR A 38 -10.15 0.53 7.71
CA TYR A 38 -9.32 -0.50 7.09
C TYR A 38 -9.39 -1.84 7.83
N TYR A 39 -9.13 -1.85 9.15
CA TYR A 39 -9.11 -3.08 9.95
C TYR A 39 -10.47 -3.77 10.01
N LYS A 40 -11.56 -3.00 10.16
CA LYS A 40 -12.92 -3.54 10.15
C LYS A 40 -13.21 -4.22 8.82
N ARG A 41 -12.87 -3.56 7.71
CA ARG A 41 -13.13 -4.09 6.36
C ARG A 41 -12.29 -5.34 6.07
N LEU A 42 -11.01 -5.30 6.44
CA LEU A 42 -10.13 -6.47 6.29
C LEU A 42 -10.66 -7.68 7.06
N ARG A 43 -11.11 -7.48 8.32
CA ARG A 43 -11.71 -8.57 9.12
C ARG A 43 -12.91 -9.18 8.43
N ILE A 44 -13.84 -8.37 7.92
CA ILE A 44 -15.04 -8.84 7.19
C ILE A 44 -14.62 -9.66 5.96
N VAL A 45 -13.67 -9.20 5.17
CA VAL A 45 -13.19 -9.94 3.99
C VAL A 45 -12.54 -11.26 4.41
N LEU A 46 -11.70 -11.28 5.44
CA LEU A 46 -11.06 -12.50 5.93
C LEU A 46 -12.09 -13.51 6.49
N ASP A 47 -13.15 -13.04 7.16
CA ASP A 47 -14.24 -13.88 7.64
C ASP A 47 -15.01 -14.54 6.47
N ASN A 48 -15.21 -13.81 5.37
CA ASN A 48 -15.81 -14.36 4.15
C ASN A 48 -14.90 -15.42 3.51
N LEU A 49 -13.58 -15.29 3.65
CA LEU A 49 -12.58 -16.21 3.15
C LEU A 49 -12.20 -17.33 4.14
N LYS A 50 -12.96 -17.52 5.24
CA LYS A 50 -12.63 -18.52 6.27
C LYS A 50 -12.45 -19.95 5.76
N ASN A 51 -13.13 -20.30 4.67
CA ASN A 51 -13.06 -21.62 4.02
C ASN A 51 -11.92 -21.74 2.99
N SER A 52 -11.24 -20.65 2.66
CA SER A 52 -10.08 -20.67 1.77
C SER A 52 -8.95 -21.49 2.37
N LYS A 53 -8.28 -22.28 1.53
CA LYS A 53 -7.09 -23.05 1.94
C LYS A 53 -5.84 -22.19 2.02
N HIS A 54 -5.73 -21.22 1.12
CA HIS A 54 -4.60 -20.30 1.04
C HIS A 54 -5.12 -18.89 0.75
N ILE A 55 -4.80 -17.95 1.62
CA ILE A 55 -5.02 -16.54 1.43
C ILE A 55 -3.64 -15.90 1.25
N CYS A 56 -3.41 -15.27 0.10
CA CYS A 56 -2.15 -14.63 -0.25
C CYS A 56 -2.31 -13.11 -0.16
N ILE A 57 -1.65 -12.49 0.80
CA ILE A 57 -1.82 -11.11 1.19
C ILE A 57 -0.58 -10.32 0.80
N PHE A 58 -0.74 -9.35 -0.09
CA PHE A 58 0.32 -8.46 -0.57
C PHE A 58 0.26 -7.14 0.18
N PHE A 59 1.23 -6.92 1.08
CA PHE A 59 1.28 -5.75 1.94
C PHE A 59 2.73 -5.33 2.20
N ASN A 60 3.10 -4.14 1.75
CA ASN A 60 4.51 -3.69 1.76
C ASN A 60 4.92 -2.99 3.06
N VAL A 61 4.50 -3.49 4.21
CA VAL A 61 4.92 -2.98 5.53
C VAL A 61 5.13 -4.13 6.50
N THR A 62 6.38 -4.42 6.81
CA THR A 62 6.76 -5.56 7.68
C THR A 62 6.17 -5.44 9.09
N ASP A 63 6.22 -4.24 9.69
CA ASP A 63 5.64 -3.99 11.02
C ASP A 63 4.11 -4.10 10.97
N GLY A 64 3.47 -3.55 9.93
CA GLY A 64 2.03 -3.69 9.71
C GLY A 64 1.59 -5.14 9.54
N ILE A 65 2.40 -5.99 8.87
CA ILE A 65 2.14 -7.43 8.79
C ILE A 65 2.17 -8.06 10.19
N ALA A 66 3.17 -7.71 11.00
CA ALA A 66 3.29 -8.22 12.36
C ALA A 66 2.08 -7.82 13.23
N ASP A 67 1.65 -6.58 13.12
CA ASP A 67 0.50 -6.04 13.83
C ASP A 67 -0.81 -6.69 13.36
N LEU A 68 -0.98 -6.94 12.05
CA LEU A 68 -2.13 -7.69 11.52
C LEU A 68 -2.19 -9.11 12.06
N ILE A 69 -1.06 -9.83 12.07
CA ILE A 69 -0.99 -11.19 12.62
C ILE A 69 -1.39 -11.21 14.10
N GLY A 70 -0.86 -10.27 14.89
CA GLY A 70 -1.17 -10.15 16.31
C GLY A 70 -2.62 -9.77 16.58
N ASN A 71 -3.11 -8.69 15.95
CA ASN A 71 -4.45 -8.14 16.19
C ASN A 71 -5.59 -9.05 15.70
N LEU A 72 -5.33 -9.86 14.68
CA LEU A 72 -6.30 -10.81 14.13
C LEU A 72 -6.15 -12.22 14.72
N GLY A 73 -5.15 -12.46 15.59
CA GLY A 73 -4.90 -13.76 16.20
C GLY A 73 -4.55 -14.85 15.18
N ILE A 74 -3.84 -14.49 14.09
CA ILE A 74 -3.48 -15.42 13.02
C ILE A 74 -2.36 -16.35 13.50
N THR A 75 -2.59 -17.66 13.49
CA THR A 75 -1.62 -18.67 13.96
C THR A 75 -0.98 -19.46 12.81
N ASP A 76 -1.74 -19.79 11.76
CA ASP A 76 -1.24 -20.51 10.57
C ASP A 76 -0.85 -19.52 9.47
N TYR A 77 0.40 -19.03 9.52
CA TYR A 77 0.91 -18.02 8.60
C TYR A 77 2.35 -18.27 8.15
N LYS A 78 2.70 -17.64 7.02
CA LYS A 78 4.07 -17.42 6.54
C LYS A 78 4.21 -15.97 6.06
N VAL A 79 5.39 -15.37 6.33
CA VAL A 79 5.74 -14.02 5.85
C VAL A 79 6.94 -14.11 4.93
N PHE A 80 6.79 -13.59 3.72
CA PHE A 80 7.83 -13.56 2.69
C PHE A 80 8.32 -12.13 2.49
N CYS A 81 9.56 -11.86 2.86
CA CYS A 81 10.12 -10.51 2.87
C CYS A 81 11.65 -10.53 2.64
N SER A 82 12.33 -9.38 2.69
CA SER A 82 13.78 -9.32 2.59
C SER A 82 14.46 -10.01 3.79
N GLN A 83 15.71 -10.46 3.62
CA GLN A 83 16.46 -11.10 4.73
C GLN A 83 16.58 -10.20 5.95
N GLN A 84 16.74 -8.89 5.75
CA GLN A 84 16.77 -7.91 6.84
C GLN A 84 15.43 -7.90 7.61
N SER A 85 14.32 -7.88 6.87
CA SER A 85 12.96 -7.94 7.46
C SER A 85 12.70 -9.27 8.16
N VAL A 86 13.19 -10.40 7.63
CA VAL A 86 13.13 -11.71 8.31
C VAL A 86 13.78 -11.63 9.68
N ASN A 87 14.99 -11.06 9.76
CA ASN A 87 15.72 -10.92 11.02
C ASN A 87 14.96 -10.03 12.02
N LYS A 88 14.34 -8.94 11.54
CA LYS A 88 13.51 -8.04 12.35
C LYS A 88 12.27 -8.74 12.89
N LEU A 89 11.53 -9.47 12.04
CA LEU A 89 10.32 -10.20 12.43
C LEU A 89 10.62 -11.32 13.45
N LYS A 90 11.69 -12.07 13.24
CA LYS A 90 12.11 -13.11 14.19
C LYS A 90 12.45 -12.55 15.58
N LYS A 91 13.07 -11.37 15.65
CA LYS A 91 13.30 -10.67 16.95
C LYS A 91 11.99 -10.26 17.63
N ARG A 92 10.91 -10.05 16.89
CA ARG A 92 9.56 -9.78 17.40
C ARG A 92 8.76 -11.06 17.70
N GLY A 93 9.36 -12.24 17.60
CA GLY A 93 8.72 -13.53 17.86
C GLY A 93 7.96 -14.15 16.69
N LEU A 94 7.99 -13.54 15.49
CA LEU A 94 7.38 -14.10 14.28
C LEU A 94 8.39 -15.03 13.59
N VAL A 95 8.37 -16.30 13.99
CA VAL A 95 9.36 -17.30 13.53
C VAL A 95 9.14 -17.77 12.09
N ASN A 96 7.91 -17.68 11.59
CA ASN A 96 7.53 -18.15 10.25
C ASN A 96 7.75 -17.06 9.18
N ALA A 97 8.95 -16.44 9.19
CA ALA A 97 9.37 -15.43 8.23
C ALA A 97 10.54 -15.96 7.38
N TYR A 98 10.47 -15.75 6.06
CA TYR A 98 11.35 -16.33 5.06
C TYR A 98 11.76 -15.31 4.00
N SER A 99 12.98 -15.41 3.51
CA SER A 99 13.49 -14.56 2.42
C SER A 99 13.30 -15.16 1.02
N GLN A 100 12.81 -16.39 0.95
CA GLN A 100 12.43 -17.11 -0.27
C GLN A 100 11.08 -17.78 -0.04
N ILE A 101 10.39 -18.18 -1.13
CA ILE A 101 9.12 -18.92 -0.98
C ILE A 101 9.39 -20.27 -0.34
N ASP A 102 8.72 -20.52 0.78
CA ASP A 102 8.77 -21.78 1.51
C ASP A 102 7.44 -22.53 1.37
N TYR A 103 7.51 -23.77 0.88
CA TYR A 103 6.36 -24.62 0.64
C TYR A 103 6.21 -25.72 1.69
N PRO A 104 4.97 -26.23 1.93
CA PRO A 104 3.70 -25.78 1.35
C PRO A 104 3.31 -24.40 1.89
N LEU A 105 2.45 -23.68 1.14
CA LEU A 105 1.86 -22.43 1.61
C LEU A 105 1.04 -22.68 2.87
N ALA A 106 1.06 -21.72 3.80
CA ALA A 106 0.19 -21.69 4.98
C ALA A 106 -1.25 -21.28 4.61
N LYS A 107 -2.14 -21.21 5.58
CA LYS A 107 -3.46 -20.60 5.35
C LYS A 107 -3.32 -19.13 5.01
N TYR A 108 -2.51 -18.38 5.74
CA TYR A 108 -2.24 -16.96 5.49
C TYR A 108 -0.79 -16.77 5.05
N ASN A 109 -0.58 -16.17 3.89
CA ASN A 109 0.74 -15.96 3.30
C ASN A 109 0.92 -14.49 2.99
N PHE A 110 1.81 -13.82 3.69
CA PHE A 110 2.06 -12.38 3.53
C PHE A 110 3.29 -12.16 2.64
N PHE A 111 3.16 -11.25 1.67
CA PHE A 111 4.21 -10.93 0.71
C PHE A 111 4.50 -9.42 0.71
N THR A 112 5.76 -9.03 0.86
CA THR A 112 6.21 -7.65 0.65
C THR A 112 6.54 -7.39 -0.81
N CYS A 113 6.81 -6.14 -1.21
CA CYS A 113 7.03 -5.71 -2.60
C CYS A 113 8.10 -6.53 -3.33
N ARG A 114 9.08 -7.10 -2.63
CA ARG A 114 10.08 -8.01 -3.22
C ARG A 114 9.45 -9.18 -3.99
N PHE A 115 8.23 -9.57 -3.63
CA PHE A 115 7.51 -10.70 -4.20
C PHE A 115 6.40 -10.30 -5.18
N TYR A 116 6.28 -9.01 -5.52
CA TYR A 116 5.28 -8.54 -6.47
C TYR A 116 5.66 -8.87 -7.91
N SER A 117 6.96 -9.01 -8.19
CA SER A 117 7.49 -9.27 -9.52
C SER A 117 8.63 -10.32 -9.51
N ALA A 118 9.06 -10.74 -10.69
CA ALA A 118 10.27 -11.52 -10.96
C ALA A 118 10.34 -12.93 -10.34
N LEU A 119 9.21 -13.50 -9.87
CA LEU A 119 9.16 -14.86 -9.35
C LEU A 119 7.80 -15.50 -9.62
N ASP A 120 7.74 -16.82 -9.59
CA ASP A 120 6.49 -17.58 -9.69
C ASP A 120 6.14 -18.21 -8.36
N ILE A 121 4.89 -18.01 -7.93
CA ILE A 121 4.31 -18.68 -6.78
C ILE A 121 3.60 -19.95 -7.28
N ARG A 122 4.19 -21.09 -6.99
CA ARG A 122 3.62 -22.37 -7.40
C ARG A 122 2.44 -22.73 -6.52
N ILE A 123 1.28 -22.88 -7.12
CA ILE A 123 0.09 -23.36 -6.44
C ILE A 123 -0.08 -24.87 -6.62
N GLY A 124 -0.53 -25.54 -5.54
CA GLY A 124 -0.83 -26.95 -5.56
C GLY A 124 -2.24 -27.24 -6.08
N ARG A 125 -2.94 -28.13 -5.38
CA ARG A 125 -4.32 -28.52 -5.71
C ARG A 125 -5.33 -27.36 -5.53
N TYR A 126 -5.11 -26.50 -4.55
CA TYR A 126 -6.03 -25.44 -4.15
C TYR A 126 -5.58 -24.09 -4.70
N LYS A 127 -6.51 -23.39 -5.36
CA LYS A 127 -6.31 -22.01 -5.81
C LYS A 127 -6.37 -21.07 -4.60
N PRO A 128 -5.48 -20.09 -4.47
CA PRO A 128 -5.54 -19.12 -3.39
C PRO A 128 -6.57 -18.03 -3.66
N ASP A 129 -6.95 -17.31 -2.60
CA ASP A 129 -7.55 -16.00 -2.68
C ASP A 129 -6.47 -14.94 -2.51
N ILE A 130 -6.48 -13.90 -3.35
CA ILE A 130 -5.45 -12.87 -3.37
C ILE A 130 -6.01 -11.58 -2.78
N LEU A 131 -5.35 -11.07 -1.75
CA LEU A 131 -5.64 -9.76 -1.17
C LEU A 131 -4.47 -8.82 -1.39
N MET A 132 -4.72 -7.68 -2.01
CA MET A 132 -3.81 -6.54 -2.08
C MET A 132 -4.25 -5.53 -1.02
N LEU A 133 -3.30 -5.06 -0.21
CA LEU A 133 -3.59 -4.17 0.91
C LEU A 133 -2.81 -2.85 0.78
N THR A 134 -3.54 -1.74 0.89
CA THR A 134 -2.97 -0.39 1.00
C THR A 134 -3.56 0.32 2.20
N ASP A 135 -2.71 0.67 3.16
CA ASP A 135 -3.08 1.52 4.30
C ASP A 135 -2.18 2.75 4.37
N LEU A 136 -2.69 3.87 3.88
CA LEU A 136 -1.93 5.12 3.78
C LEU A 136 -1.62 5.76 5.14
N ARG A 137 -2.30 5.36 6.20
CA ARG A 137 -2.01 5.78 7.57
C ARG A 137 -0.77 5.08 8.08
N THR A 138 -0.65 3.78 7.78
CA THR A 138 0.53 3.02 8.14
C THR A 138 1.75 3.51 7.35
N ALA A 139 1.63 3.60 6.01
CA ALA A 139 2.72 4.10 5.17
C ALA A 139 2.26 4.37 3.72
N GLN A 140 2.78 5.44 3.13
CA GLN A 140 2.50 5.76 1.71
C GLN A 140 3.07 4.72 0.74
N TRP A 141 4.16 4.05 1.08
CA TRP A 141 4.74 2.99 0.24
C TRP A 141 3.97 1.67 0.25
N THR A 142 2.78 1.63 0.87
CA THR A 142 1.81 0.54 0.71
C THR A 142 0.96 0.68 -0.54
N MET A 143 1.02 1.81 -1.23
CA MET A 143 0.32 2.00 -2.50
C MET A 143 0.74 0.92 -3.49
N ILE A 144 -0.24 0.43 -4.24
CA ILE A 144 -0.05 -0.55 -5.31
C ILE A 144 -0.40 0.13 -6.62
N ASP A 145 0.55 0.16 -7.56
CA ASP A 145 0.30 0.72 -8.88
C ASP A 145 -0.64 -0.20 -9.69
N PRO A 146 -1.84 0.29 -10.11
CA PRO A 146 -2.76 -0.49 -10.93
C PRO A 146 -2.15 -0.97 -12.25
N PHE A 147 -1.29 -0.17 -12.88
CA PHE A 147 -0.73 -0.43 -14.21
C PHE A 147 0.45 -1.40 -14.19
N THR A 148 1.14 -1.52 -13.07
CA THR A 148 2.32 -2.36 -12.95
C THR A 148 2.15 -3.45 -11.89
N GLU A 149 2.13 -3.09 -10.61
CA GLU A 149 2.19 -4.03 -9.50
C GLU A 149 0.95 -4.92 -9.41
N ALA A 150 -0.25 -4.35 -9.54
CA ALA A 150 -1.49 -5.13 -9.47
C ALA A 150 -1.55 -6.20 -10.57
N ILE A 151 -1.15 -5.84 -11.80
CA ILE A 151 -1.06 -6.77 -12.94
C ILE A 151 -0.02 -7.85 -12.66
N GLN A 152 1.13 -7.48 -12.10
CA GLN A 152 2.18 -8.45 -11.80
C GLN A 152 1.80 -9.39 -10.67
N ILE A 153 1.23 -8.88 -9.58
CA ILE A 153 0.79 -9.68 -8.44
C ILE A 153 -0.15 -10.80 -8.88
N GLN A 154 -1.21 -10.49 -9.64
CA GLN A 154 -2.13 -11.53 -10.11
C GLN A 154 -1.43 -12.54 -11.02
N GLY A 155 -0.44 -12.12 -11.80
CA GLY A 155 0.33 -12.97 -12.70
C GLY A 155 1.39 -13.85 -12.04
N ARG A 156 1.61 -13.76 -10.71
CA ARG A 156 2.65 -14.57 -10.02
C ARG A 156 2.26 -16.01 -9.79
N PHE A 157 0.95 -16.30 -9.76
CA PHE A 157 0.47 -17.62 -9.42
C PHE A 157 0.51 -18.56 -10.62
N ARG A 158 1.26 -19.66 -10.50
CA ARG A 158 1.48 -20.62 -11.58
C ARG A 158 1.07 -22.02 -11.16
N ARG A 159 0.47 -22.75 -12.09
CA ARG A 159 0.13 -24.16 -11.95
C ARG A 159 0.71 -24.95 -13.13
N LYS A 160 1.03 -26.21 -12.92
CA LYS A 160 1.36 -27.11 -14.03
C LYS A 160 0.08 -27.39 -14.81
N GLY A 161 0.02 -26.98 -16.09
CA GLY A 161 -1.14 -27.12 -16.98
C GLY A 161 -1.61 -25.78 -17.54
N ASN A 162 -2.60 -25.81 -18.44
CA ASN A 162 -3.14 -24.64 -19.14
C ASN A 162 -4.36 -24.02 -18.41
N ASP A 163 -4.33 -23.92 -17.08
CA ASP A 163 -5.39 -23.23 -16.35
C ASP A 163 -5.25 -21.71 -16.53
N ASP A 164 -6.20 -21.07 -17.18
CA ASP A 164 -6.23 -19.61 -17.42
C ASP A 164 -6.45 -18.81 -16.14
N VAL A 165 -7.10 -19.41 -15.13
CA VAL A 165 -7.34 -18.78 -13.82
C VAL A 165 -6.68 -19.60 -12.74
N THR A 166 -5.68 -19.00 -12.09
CA THR A 166 -4.82 -19.65 -11.09
C THR A 166 -5.13 -19.23 -9.64
N TYR A 167 -6.20 -18.48 -9.42
CA TYR A 167 -6.69 -18.03 -8.10
C TYR A 167 -8.24 -18.03 -8.08
N ASN A 168 -8.84 -17.93 -6.88
CA ASN A 168 -10.30 -17.89 -6.72
C ASN A 168 -10.83 -16.45 -6.80
N SER A 169 -10.20 -15.53 -6.09
CA SER A 169 -10.57 -14.12 -6.03
C SER A 169 -9.35 -13.21 -6.00
N LEU A 170 -9.54 -11.98 -6.44
CA LEU A 170 -8.56 -10.90 -6.35
C LEU A 170 -9.26 -9.66 -5.79
N THR A 171 -8.86 -9.24 -4.60
CA THR A 171 -9.45 -8.09 -3.90
C THR A 171 -8.37 -7.10 -3.53
N HIS A 172 -8.61 -5.81 -3.77
CA HIS A 172 -7.78 -4.73 -3.26
C HIS A 172 -8.54 -3.93 -2.21
N ILE A 173 -8.09 -3.99 -0.96
CA ILE A 173 -8.62 -3.19 0.15
C ILE A 173 -7.68 -2.00 0.35
N THR A 174 -8.23 -0.79 0.28
CA THR A 174 -7.40 0.43 0.33
C THR A 174 -8.07 1.56 1.08
N THR A 175 -7.24 2.41 1.68
CA THR A 175 -7.61 3.77 2.08
C THR A 175 -7.21 4.76 0.99
N VAL A 176 -7.79 5.96 1.00
CA VAL A 176 -7.40 7.10 0.16
C VAL A 176 -7.16 8.32 1.05
N ASN A 177 -6.34 9.26 0.58
CA ASN A 177 -6.07 10.48 1.32
C ASN A 177 -6.04 11.69 0.36
N PRO A 178 -7.05 12.58 0.38
CA PRO A 178 -7.11 13.73 -0.51
C PRO A 178 -5.97 14.73 -0.29
N ASN A 179 -5.31 14.67 0.85
CA ASN A 179 -4.22 15.58 1.22
C ASN A 179 -2.83 15.06 0.84
N ILE A 180 -2.73 13.97 0.07
CA ILE A 180 -1.44 13.52 -0.44
C ILE A 180 -0.85 14.62 -1.32
N HIS A 181 0.33 15.09 -0.95
CA HIS A 181 1.09 16.03 -1.76
C HIS A 181 1.68 15.31 -2.98
N ILE A 182 1.36 15.82 -4.16
CA ILE A 182 1.89 15.36 -5.44
C ILE A 182 2.81 16.45 -5.96
N ARG A 183 4.02 16.08 -6.34
CA ARG A 183 4.95 17.01 -6.98
C ARG A 183 4.61 17.15 -8.45
N SER A 184 4.69 18.37 -8.95
CA SER A 184 4.62 18.63 -10.40
C SER A 184 5.86 18.09 -11.11
N ASN A 185 5.74 17.87 -12.42
CA ASN A 185 6.88 17.46 -13.24
C ASN A 185 8.06 18.46 -13.16
N GLU A 186 7.75 19.75 -13.01
CA GLU A 186 8.76 20.78 -12.81
C GLU A 186 9.47 20.66 -11.48
N GLU A 187 8.74 20.41 -10.39
CA GLU A 187 9.35 20.18 -9.06
C GLU A 187 10.25 18.93 -9.06
N ILE A 188 9.83 17.86 -9.75
CA ILE A 188 10.65 16.64 -9.87
C ILE A 188 11.92 16.96 -10.65
N ARG A 189 11.80 17.63 -11.80
CA ARG A 189 12.94 18.02 -12.63
C ARG A 189 13.94 18.85 -11.84
N ASN A 190 13.48 19.91 -11.18
CA ASN A 190 14.34 20.79 -10.39
C ASN A 190 15.08 20.02 -9.28
N ARG A 191 14.43 19.02 -8.66
CA ARG A 191 15.05 18.16 -7.63
C ARG A 191 16.12 17.24 -8.22
N VAL A 192 15.84 16.64 -9.39
CA VAL A 192 16.79 15.79 -10.11
C VAL A 192 18.01 16.62 -10.53
N GLU A 193 17.81 17.79 -11.14
CA GLU A 193 18.88 18.69 -11.55
C GLU A 193 19.74 19.13 -10.37
N GLN A 194 19.09 19.48 -9.25
CA GLN A 194 19.82 19.85 -8.02
C GLN A 194 20.63 18.67 -7.45
N PHE A 195 20.05 17.47 -7.47
CA PHE A 195 20.79 16.27 -7.06
C PHE A 195 21.98 15.99 -7.95
N ILE A 196 21.82 16.01 -9.27
CA ILE A 196 22.89 15.80 -10.25
C ILE A 196 24.01 16.82 -10.05
N THR A 197 23.65 18.09 -9.84
CA THR A 197 24.61 19.17 -9.60
C THR A 197 25.43 18.90 -8.33
N ASN A 198 24.78 18.57 -7.23
CA ASN A 198 25.45 18.28 -5.96
C ASN A 198 26.32 17.03 -6.03
N TYR A 199 25.82 15.98 -6.69
CA TYR A 199 26.56 14.75 -6.91
C TYR A 199 27.86 15.00 -7.69
N ASN A 200 27.76 15.73 -8.82
CA ASN A 200 28.91 16.05 -9.66
C ASN A 200 29.94 16.93 -8.91
N LEU A 201 29.49 17.84 -8.06
CA LEU A 201 30.37 18.64 -7.20
C LEU A 201 31.16 17.76 -6.24
N LEU A 202 30.50 16.84 -5.55
CA LEU A 202 31.15 15.91 -4.63
C LEU A 202 32.08 14.93 -5.37
N LYS A 203 31.61 14.34 -6.46
CA LYS A 203 32.39 13.41 -7.31
C LYS A 203 33.62 14.09 -7.91
N GLY A 204 33.53 15.38 -8.22
CA GLY A 204 34.62 16.18 -8.80
C GLY A 204 35.70 16.60 -7.77
N GLN A 205 35.48 16.42 -6.49
CA GLN A 205 36.49 16.74 -5.46
C GLN A 205 37.57 15.66 -5.48
N GLN A 206 38.69 15.97 -6.13
CA GLN A 206 39.87 15.11 -6.11
C GLN A 206 40.58 15.30 -4.78
N GLU A 207 40.39 14.39 -3.85
CA GLU A 207 41.03 14.43 -2.55
C GLU A 207 42.06 13.30 -2.43
N THR A 208 43.26 13.64 -2.05
CA THR A 208 44.38 12.71 -1.83
C THR A 208 44.42 12.15 -0.42
N ASP A 209 43.83 12.87 0.52
CA ASP A 209 43.69 12.44 1.91
C ASP A 209 42.57 11.36 2.00
N GLU A 210 42.94 10.19 2.55
CA GLU A 210 42.05 9.03 2.63
C GLU A 210 40.84 9.31 3.54
N PHE A 211 41.00 10.05 4.63
CA PHE A 211 39.90 10.38 5.55
C PHE A 211 38.90 11.34 4.91
N LYS A 212 39.38 12.37 4.21
CA LYS A 212 38.51 13.31 3.50
C LYS A 212 37.79 12.64 2.33
N ARG A 213 38.48 11.76 1.62
CA ARG A 213 37.85 10.95 0.56
C ARG A 213 36.74 10.03 1.13
N GLY A 214 37.00 9.40 2.31
CA GLY A 214 36.00 8.63 3.03
C GLY A 214 34.76 9.46 3.41
N ALA A 215 34.95 10.66 3.91
CA ALA A 215 33.85 11.58 4.25
C ALA A 215 33.02 11.99 3.02
N ILE A 216 33.67 12.27 1.87
CA ILE A 216 32.98 12.59 0.62
C ILE A 216 32.15 11.39 0.15
N LEU A 217 32.66 10.18 0.24
CA LEU A 217 31.91 8.96 -0.13
C LEU A 217 30.71 8.74 0.80
N GLU A 218 30.88 8.96 2.11
CA GLU A 218 29.80 8.91 3.09
C GLU A 218 28.71 9.96 2.80
N ASP A 219 29.12 11.20 2.45
CA ASP A 219 28.19 12.25 2.04
C ASP A 219 27.40 11.86 0.80
N ILE A 220 28.06 11.25 -0.21
CA ILE A 220 27.41 10.75 -1.42
C ILE A 220 26.42 9.61 -1.07
N GLU A 221 26.80 8.67 -0.21
CA GLU A 221 25.96 7.55 0.24
C GLU A 221 24.72 8.02 1.03
N ASN A 222 24.83 9.13 1.73
CA ASN A 222 23.74 9.72 2.50
C ASN A 222 22.90 10.73 1.73
N MET A 223 23.21 11.01 0.47
CA MET A 223 22.42 11.93 -0.36
C MET A 223 21.00 11.40 -0.54
N LYS A 224 20.03 12.29 -0.41
CA LYS A 224 18.66 11.99 -0.82
C LYS A 224 18.63 11.77 -2.34
N TYR A 225 17.94 10.74 -2.79
CA TYR A 225 17.88 10.28 -4.20
C TYR A 225 19.14 9.58 -4.70
N GLN A 226 19.89 8.93 -3.82
CA GLN A 226 21.03 8.10 -4.21
C GLN A 226 20.67 7.02 -5.24
N ASP A 227 19.42 6.52 -5.20
CA ASP A 227 18.89 5.55 -6.18
C ASP A 227 18.91 6.06 -7.63
N LEU A 228 19.13 7.38 -7.84
CA LEU A 228 19.35 7.95 -9.18
C LEU A 228 20.72 7.65 -9.75
N ILE A 229 21.62 7.05 -8.97
CA ILE A 229 22.97 6.69 -9.38
C ILE A 229 23.05 5.16 -9.46
N ASP A 230 23.61 4.65 -10.55
CA ASP A 230 23.87 3.22 -10.71
C ASP A 230 25.17 2.79 -9.99
N GLU A 231 25.46 1.50 -9.98
CA GLU A 231 26.67 0.90 -9.38
C GLU A 231 27.97 1.42 -10.00
N ARG A 232 27.93 2.03 -11.19
CA ARG A 232 29.08 2.63 -11.88
C ARG A 232 29.27 4.11 -11.53
N GLY A 233 28.37 4.67 -10.74
CA GLY A 233 28.34 6.09 -10.41
C GLY A 233 27.85 6.97 -11.55
N GLU A 234 27.01 6.42 -12.45
CA GLU A 234 26.36 7.16 -13.53
C GLU A 234 24.88 7.36 -13.26
N ILE A 235 24.29 8.41 -13.84
CA ILE A 235 22.88 8.70 -13.68
C ILE A 235 22.03 7.59 -14.32
N ASN A 236 21.09 7.06 -13.56
CA ASN A 236 20.18 6.01 -14.00
C ASN A 236 18.84 6.61 -14.49
N PRO A 237 18.60 6.66 -15.81
CA PRO A 237 17.36 7.19 -16.37
C PRO A 237 16.10 6.45 -15.90
N PHE A 238 16.18 5.14 -15.65
CA PHE A 238 15.06 4.34 -15.13
C PHE A 238 14.64 4.78 -13.73
N SER A 239 15.61 5.13 -12.88
CA SER A 239 15.32 5.65 -11.53
C SER A 239 14.68 7.04 -11.58
N ILE A 240 15.05 7.88 -12.56
CA ILE A 240 14.39 9.17 -12.78
C ILE A 240 12.93 8.94 -13.23
N ASP A 241 12.68 8.04 -14.18
CA ASP A 241 11.30 7.69 -14.58
C ASP A 241 10.48 7.13 -13.43
N ASN A 242 11.09 6.36 -12.53
CA ASN A 242 10.41 5.87 -11.31
C ASN A 242 9.92 7.02 -10.43
N LEU A 243 10.66 8.13 -10.29
CA LEU A 243 10.19 9.29 -9.51
C LEU A 243 8.90 9.87 -10.09
N TYR A 244 8.82 10.03 -11.43
CA TYR A 244 7.59 10.49 -12.09
C TYR A 244 6.44 9.48 -11.89
N ASN A 245 6.74 8.20 -12.00
CA ASN A 245 5.76 7.14 -11.80
C ASN A 245 5.21 7.11 -10.36
N GLU A 246 6.06 7.28 -9.35
CA GLU A 246 5.64 7.36 -7.95
C GLU A 246 4.66 8.51 -7.70
N GLU A 247 4.92 9.70 -8.25
CA GLU A 247 4.01 10.84 -8.10
C GLU A 247 2.68 10.60 -8.86
N ARG A 248 2.72 9.95 -10.02
CA ARG A 248 1.51 9.52 -10.73
C ARG A 248 0.68 8.56 -9.88
N VAL A 249 1.30 7.54 -9.28
CA VAL A 249 0.63 6.58 -8.39
C VAL A 249 0.02 7.29 -7.18
N ARG A 250 0.74 8.20 -6.53
CA ARG A 250 0.20 9.04 -5.44
C ARG A 250 -1.07 9.78 -5.87
N GLY A 251 -1.10 10.26 -7.11
CA GLY A 251 -2.27 10.93 -7.69
C GLY A 251 -3.52 10.07 -7.71
N TYR A 252 -3.39 8.77 -7.94
CA TYR A 252 -4.52 7.84 -7.93
C TYR A 252 -5.15 7.72 -6.54
N TYR A 253 -4.33 7.76 -5.48
CA TYR A 253 -4.77 7.58 -4.10
C TYR A 253 -5.31 8.86 -3.42
N GLN A 254 -5.43 9.98 -4.16
CA GLN A 254 -6.10 11.17 -3.63
C GLN A 254 -7.61 11.01 -3.50
N SER A 255 -8.24 10.13 -4.28
CA SER A 255 -9.66 9.84 -4.14
C SER A 255 -10.00 8.43 -4.62
N ALA A 256 -11.10 7.90 -4.11
CA ALA A 256 -11.65 6.61 -4.50
C ALA A 256 -11.92 6.53 -6.01
N ASP A 257 -12.49 7.59 -6.58
CA ASP A 257 -12.81 7.66 -8.01
C ASP A 257 -11.55 7.70 -8.89
N LYS A 258 -10.51 8.45 -8.49
CA LYS A 258 -9.25 8.47 -9.23
C LYS A 258 -8.61 7.09 -9.28
N LEU A 259 -8.61 6.36 -8.17
CA LEU A 259 -8.06 5.01 -8.12
C LEU A 259 -8.90 4.04 -8.95
N TYR A 260 -10.23 4.11 -8.87
CA TYR A 260 -11.13 3.33 -9.71
C TYR A 260 -10.88 3.57 -11.21
N GLN A 261 -10.80 4.84 -11.62
CA GLN A 261 -10.48 5.20 -13.01
C GLN A 261 -9.09 4.71 -13.45
N ALA A 262 -8.10 4.72 -12.55
CA ALA A 262 -6.78 4.17 -12.83
C ALA A 262 -6.86 2.66 -13.13
N TYR A 263 -7.60 1.90 -12.33
CA TYR A 263 -7.83 0.47 -12.60
C TYR A 263 -8.55 0.22 -13.92
N LEU A 264 -9.60 0.98 -14.22
CA LEU A 264 -10.29 0.89 -15.52
C LEU A 264 -9.35 1.23 -16.68
N GLY A 265 -8.53 2.28 -16.51
CA GLY A 265 -7.56 2.75 -17.52
C GLY A 265 -6.49 1.71 -17.88
N THR A 266 -6.26 0.70 -17.04
CA THR A 266 -5.34 -0.41 -17.37
C THR A 266 -5.85 -1.23 -18.56
N GLY A 267 -7.16 -1.29 -18.78
CA GLY A 267 -7.81 -2.20 -19.74
C GLY A 267 -7.66 -3.70 -19.40
N PHE A 268 -7.06 -4.00 -18.23
CA PHE A 268 -6.70 -5.37 -17.82
C PHE A 268 -7.71 -5.97 -16.81
N PHE A 269 -8.42 -5.13 -16.05
CA PHE A 269 -9.33 -5.58 -15.01
C PHE A 269 -10.79 -5.30 -15.35
N ASN A 270 -11.68 -6.25 -15.01
CA ASN A 270 -13.09 -6.02 -14.79
C ASN A 270 -13.26 -5.64 -13.32
N VAL A 271 -13.53 -4.38 -13.01
CA VAL A 271 -13.50 -3.88 -11.66
C VAL A 271 -14.89 -3.83 -11.04
N THR A 272 -15.11 -4.59 -9.97
CA THR A 272 -16.23 -4.40 -9.06
C THR A 272 -15.82 -3.37 -8.01
N TYR A 273 -16.48 -2.21 -8.00
CA TYR A 273 -16.08 -1.07 -7.17
C TYR A 273 -17.01 -0.91 -5.97
N ASN A 274 -16.43 -0.94 -4.77
CA ASN A 274 -17.09 -0.77 -3.49
C ASN A 274 -16.42 0.36 -2.70
N ASN A 275 -17.09 1.53 -2.62
CA ASN A 275 -16.66 2.62 -1.75
C ASN A 275 -17.46 2.57 -0.45
N VAL A 276 -16.82 2.09 0.63
CA VAL A 276 -17.48 1.82 1.91
C VAL A 276 -16.95 2.78 2.97
N THR A 277 -17.74 3.80 3.27
CA THR A 277 -17.43 4.77 4.32
C THR A 277 -18.18 4.38 5.59
N GLU A 278 -17.47 4.22 6.70
CA GLU A 278 -18.03 4.01 8.03
C GLU A 278 -18.29 5.36 8.70
N CYS A 279 -19.30 5.42 9.58
CA CYS A 279 -19.67 6.65 10.29
C CYS A 279 -18.54 7.17 11.19
N VAL A 280 -17.85 6.24 11.86
CA VAL A 280 -16.61 6.50 12.60
C VAL A 280 -15.50 5.73 11.93
N GLY A 281 -14.61 6.44 11.28
CA GLY A 281 -13.45 5.84 10.60
C GLY A 281 -12.26 5.68 11.53
N ASP A 282 -11.24 5.01 11.02
CA ASP A 282 -9.99 4.79 11.77
C ASP A 282 -9.27 6.12 12.04
N ASP A 283 -9.31 7.08 11.11
CA ASP A 283 -8.74 8.42 11.31
C ASP A 283 -9.42 9.21 12.42
N ASP A 284 -10.74 9.04 12.57
CA ASP A 284 -11.49 9.67 13.65
C ASP A 284 -11.03 9.13 15.01
N MET A 285 -10.88 7.80 15.12
CA MET A 285 -10.39 7.14 16.34
C MET A 285 -8.95 7.47 16.65
N GLU A 286 -8.09 7.53 15.65
CA GLU A 286 -6.69 7.91 15.83
C GLU A 286 -6.56 9.35 16.33
N LYS A 287 -7.31 10.29 15.76
CA LYS A 287 -7.34 11.68 16.22
C LYS A 287 -7.81 11.77 17.66
N LEU A 288 -8.89 11.06 18.02
CA LEU A 288 -9.37 11.02 19.40
C LEU A 288 -8.32 10.51 20.38
N ASN A 289 -7.66 9.39 20.04
CA ASN A 289 -6.66 8.74 20.90
C ASN A 289 -5.40 9.62 21.08
N ASN A 290 -5.02 10.36 20.05
CA ASN A 290 -3.83 11.22 20.05
C ASN A 290 -4.08 12.61 20.64
N THR A 291 -5.35 13.03 20.80
CA THR A 291 -5.71 14.34 21.32
C THR A 291 -5.63 14.38 22.84
N LYS A 292 -4.61 15.08 23.38
CA LYS A 292 -4.40 15.23 24.83
C LYS A 292 -5.11 16.44 25.44
N ILE A 293 -5.60 17.36 24.61
CA ILE A 293 -6.25 18.61 25.04
C ILE A 293 -7.76 18.33 25.16
N ALA A 294 -8.30 18.37 26.37
CA ALA A 294 -9.71 18.05 26.65
C ALA A 294 -10.70 18.84 25.79
N THR A 295 -10.47 20.15 25.58
CA THR A 295 -11.34 20.99 24.74
C THR A 295 -11.38 20.55 23.28
N GLU A 296 -10.25 20.15 22.70
CA GLU A 296 -10.18 19.65 21.33
C GLU A 296 -10.79 18.25 21.22
N GLN A 297 -10.57 17.39 22.21
CA GLN A 297 -11.19 16.07 22.27
C GLN A 297 -12.73 16.19 22.34
N ARG A 298 -13.26 17.11 23.16
CA ARG A 298 -14.69 17.41 23.24
C ARG A 298 -15.29 17.86 21.90
N LYS A 299 -14.58 18.72 21.15
CA LYS A 299 -15.04 19.16 19.81
C LYS A 299 -15.13 17.98 18.84
N GLN A 300 -14.11 17.12 18.83
CA GLN A 300 -14.08 15.93 17.97
C GLN A 300 -15.21 14.96 18.34
N LEU A 301 -15.40 14.67 19.62
CA LEU A 301 -16.47 13.81 20.12
C LEU A 301 -17.85 14.37 19.76
N LEU A 302 -18.09 15.67 19.97
CA LEU A 302 -19.34 16.31 19.58
C LEU A 302 -19.61 16.16 18.09
N HIS A 303 -18.60 16.37 17.26
CA HIS A 303 -18.74 16.22 15.81
C HIS A 303 -19.12 14.76 15.42
N LEU A 304 -18.52 13.77 16.08
CA LEU A 304 -18.84 12.35 15.82
C LEU A 304 -20.25 12.00 16.31
N ILE A 305 -20.65 12.49 17.48
CA ILE A 305 -22.00 12.24 18.03
C ILE A 305 -23.06 12.85 17.11
N VAL A 306 -22.87 14.09 16.65
CA VAL A 306 -23.78 14.72 15.68
C VAL A 306 -23.85 13.92 14.39
N ARG A 307 -22.74 13.48 13.86
CA ARG A 307 -22.67 12.63 12.66
C ARG A 307 -23.43 11.31 12.85
N LEU A 308 -23.32 10.68 14.01
CA LEU A 308 -24.06 9.44 14.34
C LEU A 308 -25.58 9.69 14.31
N GLU A 309 -26.05 10.81 14.89
CA GLU A 309 -27.47 11.17 14.85
C GLU A 309 -27.96 11.44 13.43
N GLU A 310 -27.19 12.16 12.63
CA GLU A 310 -27.53 12.43 11.23
C GLU A 310 -27.60 11.14 10.40
N TRP A 311 -26.68 10.22 10.62
CA TRP A 311 -26.65 8.95 9.90
C TRP A 311 -27.83 8.05 10.30
N LEU A 312 -28.19 8.03 11.59
CA LEU A 312 -29.38 7.34 12.06
C LEU A 312 -30.66 7.95 11.43
N LYS A 313 -30.79 9.27 11.47
CA LYS A 313 -31.93 10.00 10.91
C LYS A 313 -32.10 9.75 9.42
N ASN A 314 -31.00 9.62 8.69
CA ASN A 314 -30.97 9.36 7.24
C ASN A 314 -31.03 7.86 6.89
N GLY A 315 -31.22 6.97 7.87
CA GLY A 315 -31.31 5.54 7.67
C GLY A 315 -30.01 4.89 7.19
N ARG A 316 -28.85 5.54 7.38
CA ARG A 316 -27.54 5.01 6.99
C ARG A 316 -26.96 4.03 8.00
N ILE A 317 -27.40 4.12 9.25
CA ILE A 317 -27.07 3.19 10.32
C ILE A 317 -28.35 2.86 11.10
N THR A 318 -28.36 1.70 11.74
CA THR A 318 -29.43 1.26 12.65
C THR A 318 -29.23 1.83 14.05
N LEU A 319 -30.26 1.74 14.89
CA LEU A 319 -30.15 2.13 16.30
C LEU A 319 -29.10 1.27 17.04
N GLU A 320 -29.04 -0.03 16.76
CA GLU A 320 -28.06 -0.95 17.35
C GLU A 320 -26.63 -0.57 16.98
N GLU A 321 -26.38 -0.24 15.68
CA GLU A 321 -25.08 0.23 15.23
C GLU A 321 -24.69 1.54 15.87
N LYS A 322 -25.61 2.49 16.01
CA LYS A 322 -25.38 3.74 16.74
C LYS A 322 -24.96 3.48 18.17
N GLU A 323 -25.71 2.64 18.91
CA GLU A 323 -25.39 2.31 20.30
C GLU A 323 -24.02 1.61 20.45
N MET A 324 -23.70 0.72 19.52
CA MET A 324 -22.39 0.06 19.50
C MET A 324 -21.27 1.08 19.31
N LEU A 325 -21.41 2.03 18.36
CA LEU A 325 -20.43 3.07 18.10
C LEU A 325 -20.33 4.07 19.28
N LEU A 326 -21.45 4.44 19.88
CA LEU A 326 -21.44 5.28 21.10
C LEU A 326 -20.72 4.59 22.26
N ASN A 327 -20.90 3.29 22.44
CA ASN A 327 -20.19 2.52 23.47
C ASN A 327 -18.69 2.49 23.21
N GLN A 328 -18.27 2.44 21.96
CA GLN A 328 -16.86 2.57 21.58
C GLN A 328 -16.31 3.97 21.91
N LEU A 329 -17.08 5.05 21.63
CA LEU A 329 -16.68 6.42 21.96
C LEU A 329 -16.64 6.68 23.47
N ARG A 330 -17.48 6.02 24.28
CA ARG A 330 -17.50 6.14 25.75
C ARG A 330 -16.19 5.70 26.43
N GLN A 331 -15.32 5.00 25.71
CA GLN A 331 -13.98 4.73 26.22
C GLN A 331 -13.09 5.98 26.28
N GLN A 332 -13.50 7.07 25.63
CA GLN A 332 -12.80 8.34 25.68
C GLN A 332 -13.18 9.17 26.91
N PRO A 333 -12.21 9.77 27.64
CA PRO A 333 -12.44 10.41 28.94
C PRO A 333 -13.53 11.50 28.91
N GLU A 334 -13.65 12.25 27.80
CA GLU A 334 -14.58 13.38 27.70
C GLU A 334 -15.96 13.02 27.11
N CYS A 335 -16.19 11.75 26.77
CA CYS A 335 -17.42 11.35 26.07
C CYS A 335 -18.67 11.51 26.92
N ASP A 336 -18.64 11.07 28.16
CA ASP A 336 -19.81 11.16 29.04
C ASP A 336 -20.18 12.62 29.35
N TYR A 337 -19.19 13.51 29.45
CA TYR A 337 -19.44 14.96 29.60
C TYR A 337 -20.21 15.51 28.39
N ILE A 338 -19.77 15.15 27.17
CA ILE A 338 -20.43 15.62 25.94
C ILE A 338 -21.81 15.00 25.78
N LEU A 339 -22.00 13.71 26.04
CA LEU A 339 -23.31 13.06 25.96
C LEU A 339 -24.32 13.69 26.93
N THR A 340 -23.88 14.01 28.16
CA THR A 340 -24.71 14.68 29.14
C THR A 340 -25.09 16.10 28.71
N ALA A 341 -24.16 16.81 28.08
CA ALA A 341 -24.42 18.17 27.56
C ALA A 341 -25.31 18.17 26.31
N TYR A 342 -25.15 17.17 25.43
CA TYR A 342 -25.91 17.05 24.18
C TYR A 342 -27.38 16.64 24.39
N ASN A 343 -27.67 15.85 25.43
CA ASN A 343 -29.01 15.37 25.74
C ASN A 343 -29.84 16.36 26.61
N LYS A 344 -29.27 17.50 26.98
CA LYS A 344 -29.97 18.64 27.65
C LYS A 344 -30.46 19.64 26.62
#